data_c6869252ac5d1c5ac15be3492adce07d
#
_entry.id   c6869252ac5d1c5ac15be3492adce07d
#
_cell.length_a   1.000
_cell.length_b   1.000
_cell.length_c   1.000
_cell.angle_alpha   90.00
_cell.angle_beta   90.00
_cell.angle_gamma   90.00
#
_symmetry.space_group_name_H-M   'P 1'
#
loop_
_entity.id
_entity.type
_entity.pdbx_description
1 polymer ?
#
loop_
_entity_poly.entity_id
_entity_poly.type
_entity_poly.pdbx_seq_one_letter_code
_entity_poly.pdbx_strand_id
1 'polypeptide(L)'
;MKILHFAPEKGLATLFAELTPEGYDPVDLAPDGYRFLKVRQFDVVTDMETLATGTYDLILHSHIVEHLPISLAHFFFHVFRALKEDGVHVFAAPLMPGHYDEYLGPLSKEDATKRFGQWDHVRWLGVEDFDRHLGALMRLEKDFDLTKIFSKRELRACNIPASQQMGLHGSTVFMTTKNDYRLAGDYEMPHTPSPDPIRESRKRRKFLRWW
;
A
#
# COMPACT_ATOMS: atom_id res chain seq x y z
N MET A 1 -16.07 15.91 6.87
CA MET A 1 -14.94 15.07 6.41
C MET A 1 -15.38 13.62 6.45
N LYS A 2 -15.11 12.83 5.42
CA LYS A 2 -15.45 11.41 5.38
C LYS A 2 -14.18 10.56 5.33
N ILE A 3 -14.02 9.66 6.29
CA ILE A 3 -12.78 8.89 6.50
C ILE A 3 -13.09 7.40 6.37
N LEU A 4 -12.37 6.69 5.48
CA LEU A 4 -12.33 5.23 5.43
C LEU A 4 -11.07 4.76 6.15
N HIS A 5 -11.23 3.90 7.16
CA HIS A 5 -10.11 3.39 7.95
C HIS A 5 -10.15 1.86 7.98
N PHE A 6 -9.24 1.24 7.23
CA PHE A 6 -9.09 -0.21 7.23
C PHE A 6 -8.30 -0.69 8.45
N ALA A 7 -8.76 -1.76 9.10
CA ALA A 7 -8.12 -2.36 10.26
C ALA A 7 -7.76 -1.32 11.36
N PRO A 8 -8.77 -0.60 11.91
CA PRO A 8 -8.55 0.64 12.65
C PRO A 8 -7.79 0.44 13.98
N GLU A 9 -6.62 1.07 14.11
CA GLU A 9 -5.86 1.09 15.34
C GLU A 9 -6.56 1.95 16.40
N LYS A 10 -6.64 1.45 17.63
CA LYS A 10 -7.41 2.07 18.72
C LYS A 10 -7.15 3.57 18.92
N GLY A 11 -5.88 4.00 18.85
CA GLY A 11 -5.52 5.41 19.07
C GLY A 11 -6.12 6.35 18.02
N LEU A 12 -5.87 6.04 16.73
CA LEU A 12 -6.40 6.82 15.61
C LEU A 12 -7.91 6.70 15.49
N ALA A 13 -8.45 5.50 15.72
CA ALA A 13 -9.89 5.26 15.66
C ALA A 13 -10.67 6.07 16.70
N THR A 14 -10.16 6.17 17.93
CA THR A 14 -10.76 7.01 18.97
C THR A 14 -10.75 8.49 18.56
N LEU A 15 -9.61 8.97 18.07
CA LEU A 15 -9.47 10.34 17.61
C LEU A 15 -10.44 10.68 16.46
N PHE A 16 -10.53 9.84 15.45
CA PHE A 16 -11.41 10.10 14.30
C PHE A 16 -12.88 9.96 14.63
N ALA A 17 -13.25 9.05 15.54
CA ALA A 17 -14.62 8.93 16.02
C ALA A 17 -15.07 10.18 16.80
N GLU A 18 -14.16 10.86 17.51
CA GLU A 18 -14.43 12.14 18.18
C GLU A 18 -14.49 13.31 17.21
N LEU A 19 -13.54 13.37 16.25
CA LEU A 19 -13.43 14.50 15.31
C LEU A 19 -14.54 14.54 14.25
N THR A 20 -14.99 13.37 13.79
CA THR A 20 -15.98 13.27 12.71
C THR A 20 -16.90 12.05 12.88
N PRO A 21 -17.74 12.01 13.91
CA PRO A 21 -18.51 10.82 14.27
C PRO A 21 -19.44 10.33 13.15
N GLU A 22 -20.02 11.24 12.37
CA GLU A 22 -20.90 10.89 11.24
C GLU A 22 -20.16 10.56 9.95
N GLY A 23 -18.91 10.96 9.85
CA GLY A 23 -18.08 10.78 8.66
C GLY A 23 -17.03 9.66 8.77
N TYR A 24 -16.87 9.07 9.94
CA TYR A 24 -15.87 8.04 10.18
C TYR A 24 -16.44 6.65 9.84
N ASP A 25 -15.81 5.96 8.90
CA ASP A 25 -16.16 4.63 8.40
C ASP A 25 -15.00 3.64 8.68
N PRO A 26 -14.91 3.11 9.91
CA PRO A 26 -13.94 2.08 10.25
C PRO A 26 -14.40 0.71 9.74
N VAL A 27 -13.50 -0.01 9.07
CA VAL A 27 -13.81 -1.28 8.42
C VAL A 27 -12.79 -2.36 8.72
N ASP A 28 -13.24 -3.60 8.88
CA ASP A 28 -12.38 -4.76 9.07
C ASP A 28 -13.07 -6.04 8.59
N LEU A 29 -12.31 -7.07 8.26
CA LEU A 29 -12.82 -8.40 7.95
C LEU A 29 -13.48 -9.06 9.19
N ALA A 30 -12.91 -8.81 10.38
CA ALA A 30 -13.32 -9.40 11.65
C ALA A 30 -13.75 -8.33 12.69
N PRO A 31 -14.86 -7.62 12.48
CA PRO A 31 -15.28 -6.47 13.30
C PRO A 31 -15.54 -6.82 14.76
N ASP A 32 -15.87 -8.06 15.09
CA ASP A 32 -16.13 -8.52 16.47
C ASP A 32 -14.92 -8.44 17.39
N GLY A 33 -13.70 -8.30 16.83
CA GLY A 33 -12.46 -8.07 17.58
C GLY A 33 -12.39 -6.67 18.23
N TYR A 34 -13.19 -5.73 17.78
CA TYR A 34 -13.15 -4.33 18.20
C TYR A 34 -14.17 -4.05 19.32
N ARG A 35 -13.70 -4.03 20.58
CA ARG A 35 -14.57 -3.76 21.74
C ARG A 35 -14.75 -2.27 22.06
N PHE A 36 -13.95 -1.41 21.47
CA PHE A 36 -13.90 0.03 21.78
C PHE A 36 -14.64 0.88 20.74
N LEU A 37 -15.05 0.29 19.61
CA LEU A 37 -15.65 0.99 18.48
C LEU A 37 -16.55 0.01 17.70
N LYS A 38 -17.64 0.54 17.13
CA LYS A 38 -18.40 -0.22 16.13
C LYS A 38 -17.69 -0.14 14.80
N VAL A 39 -17.17 -1.27 14.34
CA VAL A 39 -16.50 -1.44 13.05
C VAL A 39 -17.44 -2.12 12.07
N ARG A 40 -17.48 -1.66 10.83
CA ARG A 40 -18.27 -2.28 9.76
C ARG A 40 -17.51 -3.46 9.18
N GLN A 41 -18.21 -4.59 9.00
CA GLN A 41 -17.62 -5.72 8.29
C GLN A 41 -17.34 -5.35 6.84
N PHE A 42 -16.13 -5.66 6.39
CA PHE A 42 -15.68 -5.37 5.04
C PHE A 42 -14.53 -6.29 4.65
N ASP A 43 -14.76 -7.10 3.64
CA ASP A 43 -13.71 -7.92 3.05
C ASP A 43 -13.07 -7.17 1.86
N VAL A 44 -11.81 -6.79 2.01
CA VAL A 44 -11.07 -6.08 0.96
C VAL A 44 -11.00 -6.89 -0.35
N VAL A 45 -11.08 -8.22 -0.28
CA VAL A 45 -11.02 -9.08 -1.47
C VAL A 45 -12.31 -8.98 -2.30
N THR A 46 -13.47 -8.83 -1.67
CA THR A 46 -14.78 -8.88 -2.33
C THR A 46 -15.52 -7.56 -2.37
N ASP A 47 -15.27 -6.66 -1.41
CA ASP A 47 -16.13 -5.51 -1.19
C ASP A 47 -15.57 -4.18 -1.73
N MET A 48 -14.30 -4.15 -2.19
CA MET A 48 -13.69 -2.90 -2.70
C MET A 48 -14.50 -2.25 -3.83
N GLU A 49 -15.13 -3.05 -4.69
CA GLU A 49 -15.97 -2.55 -5.77
C GLU A 49 -17.24 -1.84 -5.28
N THR A 50 -17.71 -2.14 -4.08
CA THR A 50 -18.91 -1.54 -3.47
C THR A 50 -18.68 -0.12 -2.97
N LEU A 51 -17.42 0.30 -2.80
CA LEU A 51 -17.07 1.66 -2.40
C LEU A 51 -17.52 2.64 -3.49
N ALA A 52 -18.24 3.68 -3.11
CA ALA A 52 -18.66 4.73 -4.04
C ALA A 52 -17.46 5.58 -4.49
N THR A 53 -17.42 5.92 -5.77
CA THR A 53 -16.38 6.77 -6.36
C THR A 53 -16.42 8.18 -5.76
N GLY A 54 -15.24 8.78 -5.51
CA GLY A 54 -15.13 10.18 -5.08
C GLY A 54 -15.80 10.47 -3.74
N THR A 55 -15.72 9.55 -2.80
CA THR A 55 -16.50 9.62 -1.55
C THR A 55 -15.70 10.08 -0.35
N TYR A 56 -14.45 9.66 -0.22
CA TYR A 56 -13.65 9.85 0.99
C TYR A 56 -12.66 11.01 0.87
N ASP A 57 -12.62 11.83 1.91
CA ASP A 57 -11.61 12.89 2.07
C ASP A 57 -10.28 12.30 2.53
N LEU A 58 -10.35 11.21 3.31
CA LEU A 58 -9.19 10.50 3.83
C LEU A 58 -9.45 8.99 3.76
N ILE A 59 -8.48 8.26 3.22
CA ILE A 59 -8.42 6.80 3.33
C ILE A 59 -7.12 6.44 4.03
N LEU A 60 -7.19 5.57 5.03
CA LEU A 60 -5.98 5.14 5.73
C LEU A 60 -5.99 3.65 6.05
N HIS A 61 -4.79 3.09 6.06
CA HIS A 61 -4.51 1.73 6.49
C HIS A 61 -3.05 1.56 6.92
N SER A 62 -2.81 0.59 7.76
CA SER A 62 -1.47 0.23 8.21
C SER A 62 -1.35 -1.29 8.21
N HIS A 63 -0.29 -1.81 7.57
CA HIS A 63 0.02 -3.23 7.59
C HIS A 63 -1.15 -4.14 7.19
N ILE A 64 -1.77 -3.88 6.04
CA ILE A 64 -2.82 -4.75 5.49
C ILE A 64 -2.44 -5.33 4.11
N VAL A 65 -1.67 -4.59 3.30
CA VAL A 65 -1.40 -4.98 1.91
C VAL A 65 -0.61 -6.29 1.80
N GLU A 66 0.19 -6.60 2.79
CA GLU A 66 0.96 -7.84 2.90
C GLU A 66 0.09 -9.08 3.12
N HIS A 67 -1.13 -8.90 3.62
CA HIS A 67 -2.09 -9.99 3.90
C HIS A 67 -3.08 -10.23 2.75
N LEU A 68 -3.23 -9.28 1.82
CA LEU A 68 -4.29 -9.32 0.81
C LEU A 68 -3.95 -10.30 -0.33
N PRO A 69 -4.69 -11.40 -0.51
CA PRO A 69 -4.46 -12.36 -1.60
C PRO A 69 -5.00 -11.87 -2.94
N ILE A 70 -4.85 -10.59 -3.22
CA ILE A 70 -5.23 -9.91 -4.48
C ILE A 70 -4.08 -9.05 -4.99
N SER A 71 -4.12 -8.67 -6.26
CA SER A 71 -3.15 -7.76 -6.84
C SER A 71 -3.13 -6.40 -6.12
N LEU A 72 -1.94 -5.87 -5.81
CA LEU A 72 -1.78 -4.51 -5.31
C LEU A 72 -2.41 -3.47 -6.23
N ALA A 73 -2.33 -3.67 -7.56
CA ALA A 73 -2.94 -2.76 -8.51
C ALA A 73 -4.46 -2.71 -8.38
N HIS A 74 -5.14 -3.84 -8.14
CA HIS A 74 -6.57 -3.89 -7.87
C HIS A 74 -6.93 -3.10 -6.61
N PHE A 75 -6.24 -3.35 -5.50
CA PHE A 75 -6.48 -2.66 -4.24
C PHE A 75 -6.31 -1.14 -4.39
N PHE A 76 -5.16 -0.70 -4.88
CA PHE A 76 -4.87 0.72 -5.00
C PHE A 76 -5.73 1.43 -6.06
N PHE A 77 -6.16 0.75 -7.12
CA PHE A 77 -7.14 1.29 -8.06
C PHE A 77 -8.45 1.67 -7.35
N HIS A 78 -8.97 0.81 -6.49
CA HIS A 78 -10.21 1.09 -5.75
C HIS A 78 -10.01 2.15 -4.66
N VAL A 79 -8.87 2.20 -3.99
CA VAL A 79 -8.51 3.30 -3.08
C VAL A 79 -8.53 4.63 -3.84
N PHE A 80 -7.83 4.72 -4.97
CA PHE A 80 -7.82 5.90 -5.83
C PHE A 80 -9.24 6.30 -6.27
N ARG A 81 -10.03 5.34 -6.75
CA ARG A 81 -11.40 5.59 -7.20
C ARG A 81 -12.29 6.14 -6.09
N ALA A 82 -12.16 5.61 -4.87
CA ALA A 82 -12.96 6.00 -3.72
C ALA A 82 -12.56 7.36 -3.13
N LEU A 83 -11.32 7.83 -3.32
CA LEU A 83 -10.90 9.18 -2.92
C LEU A 83 -11.66 10.26 -3.68
N LYS A 84 -11.95 11.37 -3.00
CA LYS A 84 -12.33 12.64 -3.64
C LYS A 84 -11.15 13.21 -4.42
N GLU A 85 -11.39 14.24 -5.23
CA GLU A 85 -10.35 14.86 -6.06
C GLU A 85 -9.21 15.44 -5.23
N ASP A 86 -9.55 16.05 -4.11
CA ASP A 86 -8.64 16.60 -3.11
C ASP A 86 -8.41 15.66 -1.91
N GLY A 87 -8.83 14.41 -2.03
CA GLY A 87 -8.70 13.39 -1.00
C GLY A 87 -7.26 12.91 -0.81
N VAL A 88 -6.95 12.47 0.40
CA VAL A 88 -5.63 12.00 0.80
C VAL A 88 -5.70 10.52 1.17
N HIS A 89 -4.72 9.76 0.73
CA HIS A 89 -4.48 8.39 1.17
C HIS A 89 -3.22 8.34 2.03
N VAL A 90 -3.36 7.83 3.25
CA VAL A 90 -2.26 7.64 4.21
C VAL A 90 -2.10 6.16 4.49
N PHE A 91 -0.90 5.63 4.33
CA PHE A 91 -0.68 4.22 4.61
C PHE A 91 0.74 3.89 5.06
N ALA A 92 0.86 2.77 5.77
CA ALA A 92 2.12 2.11 6.06
C ALA A 92 2.07 0.66 5.57
N ALA A 93 3.24 0.13 5.20
CA ALA A 93 3.42 -1.25 4.81
C ALA A 93 4.78 -1.75 5.32
N PRO A 94 4.97 -3.05 5.59
CA PRO A 94 6.20 -3.58 6.14
C PRO A 94 7.30 -3.64 5.07
N LEU A 95 7.93 -2.49 4.80
CA LEU A 95 9.07 -2.43 3.90
C LEU A 95 10.27 -3.11 4.55
N MET A 96 10.83 -4.08 3.86
CA MET A 96 11.87 -4.96 4.37
C MET A 96 13.10 -4.95 3.44
N PRO A 97 14.30 -5.27 3.94
CA PRO A 97 15.47 -5.48 3.08
C PRO A 97 15.21 -6.54 2.01
N GLY A 98 15.86 -6.41 0.84
CA GLY A 98 15.74 -7.35 -0.27
C GLY A 98 14.70 -6.94 -1.30
N HIS A 99 14.32 -7.92 -2.14
CA HIS A 99 13.44 -7.72 -3.28
C HIS A 99 11.99 -8.10 -2.98
N TYR A 100 11.08 -7.60 -3.81
CA TYR A 100 9.68 -7.98 -3.79
C TYR A 100 9.52 -9.47 -4.12
N ASP A 101 8.70 -10.13 -3.32
CA ASP A 101 8.24 -11.49 -3.56
C ASP A 101 6.74 -11.59 -3.25
N GLU A 102 5.99 -12.31 -4.08
CA GLU A 102 4.54 -12.48 -3.92
C GLU A 102 4.12 -13.89 -4.31
N TYR A 103 3.17 -14.44 -3.55
CA TYR A 103 2.48 -15.66 -3.91
C TYR A 103 1.03 -15.61 -3.42
N LEU A 104 0.09 -15.54 -4.35
CA LEU A 104 -1.35 -15.40 -4.07
C LEU A 104 -2.08 -16.75 -3.98
N GLY A 105 -1.37 -17.85 -4.18
CA GLY A 105 -1.92 -19.19 -4.05
C GLY A 105 -1.91 -19.69 -2.60
N PRO A 106 -2.49 -20.86 -2.34
CA PRO A 106 -2.47 -21.46 -1.00
C PRO A 106 -1.06 -21.86 -0.58
N LEU A 107 -0.68 -21.48 0.64
CA LEU A 107 0.55 -21.92 1.31
C LEU A 107 0.23 -22.54 2.67
N SER A 108 1.08 -23.48 3.12
CA SER A 108 1.07 -23.85 4.52
C SER A 108 1.52 -22.66 5.40
N LYS A 109 1.12 -22.66 6.67
CA LYS A 109 1.57 -21.63 7.62
C LYS A 109 3.09 -21.59 7.74
N GLU A 110 3.73 -22.74 7.71
CA GLU A 110 5.17 -22.93 7.77
C GLU A 110 5.85 -22.32 6.55
N ASP A 111 5.34 -22.60 5.35
CA ASP A 111 5.91 -22.07 4.10
C ASP A 111 5.70 -20.54 3.98
N ALA A 112 4.52 -20.04 4.35
CA ALA A 112 4.26 -18.60 4.39
C ALA A 112 5.20 -17.88 5.37
N THR A 113 5.36 -18.43 6.60
CA THR A 113 6.28 -17.86 7.59
C THR A 113 7.73 -17.87 7.09
N LYS A 114 8.16 -18.96 6.47
CA LYS A 114 9.52 -19.07 5.92
C LYS A 114 9.78 -18.09 4.79
N ARG A 115 8.78 -17.87 3.93
CA ARG A 115 8.91 -17.05 2.72
C ARG A 115 8.69 -15.56 3.01
N PHE A 116 7.68 -15.23 3.81
CA PHE A 116 7.20 -13.87 4.03
C PHE A 116 7.34 -13.37 5.48
N GLY A 117 7.94 -14.17 6.35
CA GLY A 117 8.19 -13.78 7.76
C GLY A 117 7.00 -13.98 8.70
N GLN A 118 5.77 -14.17 8.18
CA GLN A 118 4.56 -14.38 8.96
C GLN A 118 3.61 -15.35 8.24
N TRP A 119 2.84 -16.14 9.01
CA TRP A 119 2.02 -17.25 8.52
C TRP A 119 0.85 -16.85 7.61
N ASP A 120 0.39 -15.60 7.69
CA ASP A 120 -0.73 -15.03 6.92
C ASP A 120 -0.30 -13.93 5.93
N HIS A 121 1.01 -13.74 5.74
CA HIS A 121 1.51 -12.91 4.69
C HIS A 121 1.52 -13.65 3.35
N VAL A 122 1.21 -12.92 2.29
CA VAL A 122 1.24 -13.39 0.89
C VAL A 122 2.30 -12.68 0.07
N ARG A 123 2.98 -11.68 0.65
CA ARG A 123 4.04 -10.92 -0.02
C ARG A 123 5.08 -10.34 0.93
N TRP A 124 6.26 -10.14 0.35
CA TRP A 124 7.40 -9.44 0.93
C TRP A 124 7.64 -8.17 0.15
N LEU A 125 7.58 -7.01 0.80
CA LEU A 125 7.74 -5.71 0.16
C LEU A 125 9.19 -5.26 0.29
N GLY A 126 10.04 -5.65 -0.67
CA GLY A 126 11.47 -5.35 -0.67
C GLY A 126 11.76 -3.88 -1.02
N VAL A 127 12.72 -3.28 -0.33
CA VAL A 127 13.14 -1.88 -0.60
C VAL A 127 14.05 -1.76 -1.83
N GLU A 128 14.73 -2.84 -2.24
CA GLU A 128 15.72 -2.79 -3.32
C GLU A 128 15.08 -2.64 -4.71
N ASP A 129 13.85 -3.09 -4.88
CA ASP A 129 13.07 -2.95 -6.10
C ASP A 129 11.74 -2.20 -5.88
N PHE A 130 11.70 -1.33 -4.87
CA PHE A 130 10.55 -0.53 -4.48
C PHE A 130 9.83 0.14 -5.65
N ASP A 131 10.57 0.66 -6.63
CA ASP A 131 10.01 1.29 -7.83
C ASP A 131 9.27 0.31 -8.76
N ARG A 132 9.49 -1.00 -8.62
CA ARG A 132 8.87 -2.03 -9.47
C ARG A 132 7.55 -2.55 -8.89
N HIS A 133 7.27 -2.28 -7.61
CA HIS A 133 6.00 -2.68 -6.99
C HIS A 133 5.19 -1.45 -6.56
N LEU A 134 5.39 -0.90 -5.36
CA LEU A 134 4.61 0.27 -4.91
C LEU A 134 4.89 1.52 -5.77
N GLY A 135 6.14 1.78 -6.10
CA GLY A 135 6.54 2.91 -6.94
C GLY A 135 6.02 2.82 -8.38
N ALA A 136 5.70 1.61 -8.89
CA ALA A 136 5.06 1.46 -10.19
C ALA A 136 3.58 1.90 -10.17
N LEU A 137 2.92 1.84 -9.02
CA LEU A 137 1.50 2.15 -8.89
C LEU A 137 1.25 3.63 -8.56
N MET A 138 2.20 4.27 -7.88
CA MET A 138 2.07 5.66 -7.44
C MET A 138 3.44 6.33 -7.24
N ARG A 139 3.46 7.66 -7.25
CA ARG A 139 4.65 8.43 -6.89
C ARG A 139 4.77 8.46 -5.37
N LEU A 140 5.84 7.89 -4.84
CA LEU A 140 6.10 7.84 -3.40
C LEU A 140 7.44 8.50 -3.10
N GLU A 141 7.47 9.28 -2.02
CA GLU A 141 8.70 9.88 -1.50
C GLU A 141 9.58 8.77 -0.91
N LYS A 142 10.80 8.64 -1.44
CA LYS A 142 11.79 7.67 -0.96
C LYS A 142 12.77 8.24 0.05
N ASP A 143 12.93 9.56 0.04
CA ASP A 143 13.77 10.29 1.00
C ASP A 143 12.99 10.58 2.30
N PHE A 144 12.33 9.55 2.83
CA PHE A 144 11.58 9.65 4.07
C PHE A 144 12.47 10.15 5.19
N ASP A 145 12.10 11.29 5.77
CA ASP A 145 12.85 11.95 6.84
C ASP A 145 11.90 12.78 7.72
N LEU A 146 11.46 12.19 8.82
CA LEU A 146 10.58 12.85 9.79
C LEU A 146 11.24 14.06 10.45
N THR A 147 12.57 14.14 10.50
CA THR A 147 13.28 15.25 11.13
C THR A 147 13.17 16.55 10.35
N LYS A 148 12.79 16.49 9.06
CA LYS A 148 12.47 17.67 8.24
C LYS A 148 11.11 18.27 8.57
N ILE A 149 10.21 17.49 9.20
CA ILE A 149 8.80 17.87 9.46
C ILE A 149 8.58 18.12 10.95
N PHE A 150 9.16 17.29 11.80
CA PHE A 150 8.94 17.30 13.24
C PHE A 150 10.24 17.57 14.03
N SER A 151 10.13 18.32 15.12
CA SER A 151 11.25 18.52 16.02
C SER A 151 11.63 17.22 16.77
N LYS A 152 12.88 17.12 17.23
CA LYS A 152 13.34 16.00 18.06
C LYS A 152 12.52 15.82 19.34
N ARG A 153 11.89 16.89 19.84
CA ARG A 153 11.03 16.84 21.03
C ARG A 153 9.71 16.15 20.71
N GLU A 154 9.08 16.48 19.56
CA GLU A 154 7.84 15.85 19.11
C GLU A 154 8.04 14.38 18.79
N LEU A 155 9.10 14.03 18.04
CA LEU A 155 9.43 12.63 17.73
C LEU A 155 9.63 11.79 19.00
N ARG A 156 10.30 12.34 20.02
CA ARG A 156 10.46 11.69 21.32
C ARG A 156 9.13 11.57 22.08
N ALA A 157 8.32 12.62 22.08
CA ALA A 157 7.01 12.62 22.74
C ALA A 157 6.07 11.56 22.13
N CYS A 158 6.19 11.31 20.82
CA CYS A 158 5.47 10.26 20.10
C CYS A 158 6.14 8.89 20.15
N ASN A 159 7.22 8.73 20.90
CA ASN A 159 7.94 7.45 21.05
C ASN A 159 8.53 6.90 19.74
N ILE A 160 8.89 7.78 18.79
CA ILE A 160 9.47 7.39 17.50
C ILE A 160 10.99 7.24 17.66
N PRO A 161 11.54 6.02 17.63
CA PRO A 161 12.97 5.78 17.80
C PRO A 161 13.78 6.35 16.62
N ALA A 162 15.03 6.72 16.88
CA ALA A 162 15.90 7.33 15.87
C ALA A 162 16.08 6.45 14.61
N SER A 163 16.07 5.13 14.77
CA SER A 163 16.14 4.17 13.66
C SER A 163 14.92 4.16 12.74
N GLN A 164 13.82 4.80 13.16
CA GLN A 164 12.58 4.88 12.36
C GLN A 164 12.26 6.32 11.90
N GLN A 165 13.21 7.23 12.07
CA GLN A 165 12.99 8.63 11.67
C GLN A 165 13.37 8.90 10.22
N MET A 166 14.20 8.05 9.62
CA MET A 166 14.76 8.26 8.27
C MET A 166 14.84 6.94 7.47
N GLY A 167 14.70 7.06 6.15
CA GLY A 167 14.81 5.95 5.20
C GLY A 167 13.55 5.10 5.09
N LEU A 168 13.57 4.17 4.15
CA LEU A 168 12.46 3.23 3.94
C LEU A 168 12.57 2.04 4.89
N HIS A 169 11.54 1.80 5.68
CA HIS A 169 11.47 0.71 6.66
C HIS A 169 10.01 0.36 6.98
N GLY A 170 9.77 -0.66 7.78
CA GLY A 170 8.42 -1.16 8.09
C GLY A 170 7.48 -0.18 8.80
N SER A 171 7.99 0.96 9.27
CA SER A 171 7.17 2.02 9.89
C SER A 171 7.11 3.29 9.04
N THR A 172 7.59 3.26 7.79
CA THR A 172 7.48 4.40 6.87
C THR A 172 6.02 4.65 6.55
N VAL A 173 5.58 5.89 6.77
CA VAL A 173 4.22 6.34 6.44
C VAL A 173 4.27 7.10 5.13
N PHE A 174 3.45 6.67 4.18
CA PHE A 174 3.25 7.36 2.92
C PHE A 174 1.97 8.17 2.95
N MET A 175 2.01 9.34 2.33
CA MET A 175 0.85 10.20 2.11
C MET A 175 0.79 10.54 0.64
N THR A 176 -0.31 10.20 -0.02
CA THR A 176 -0.54 10.39 -1.45
C THR A 176 -1.88 11.07 -1.71
N THR A 177 -1.98 11.72 -2.84
CA THR A 177 -3.20 12.29 -3.40
C THR A 177 -3.57 11.57 -4.69
N LYS A 178 -4.69 11.91 -5.30
CA LYS A 178 -5.04 11.36 -6.62
C LYS A 178 -3.96 11.60 -7.69
N ASN A 179 -3.28 12.74 -7.63
CA ASN A 179 -2.24 13.11 -8.59
C ASN A 179 -0.98 12.23 -8.52
N ASP A 180 -0.82 11.49 -7.43
CA ASP A 180 0.32 10.61 -7.23
C ASP A 180 0.10 9.21 -7.82
N TYR A 181 -1.16 8.84 -8.10
CA TYR A 181 -1.48 7.53 -8.66
C TYR A 181 -1.18 7.45 -10.16
N ARG A 182 -0.37 6.48 -10.55
CA ARG A 182 0.01 6.23 -11.95
C ARG A 182 -1.03 5.41 -12.72
N LEU A 183 -1.99 4.80 -12.03
CA LEU A 183 -3.06 4.00 -12.64
C LEU A 183 -4.17 4.84 -13.29
N ALA A 184 -4.13 6.16 -13.17
CA ALA A 184 -5.25 7.04 -13.52
C ALA A 184 -5.08 7.87 -14.80
N GLY A 185 -4.19 7.52 -15.68
CA GLY A 185 -3.90 8.24 -16.92
C GLY A 185 -2.57 8.99 -16.86
N ASP A 186 -2.09 9.54 -17.97
CA ASP A 186 -0.82 10.25 -18.15
C ASP A 186 0.45 9.52 -17.65
N TYR A 187 0.40 8.18 -17.66
CA TYR A 187 1.60 7.39 -17.51
C TYR A 187 2.45 7.55 -18.78
N GLU A 188 3.36 8.50 -18.78
CA GLU A 188 4.47 8.47 -19.72
C GLU A 188 5.31 7.23 -19.38
N MET A 189 5.13 6.18 -20.17
CA MET A 189 6.02 5.03 -20.13
C MET A 189 7.45 5.55 -20.14
N PRO A 190 8.29 5.22 -19.15
CA PRO A 190 9.70 5.53 -19.26
C PRO A 190 10.15 4.98 -20.61
N HIS A 191 10.76 5.81 -21.44
CA HIS A 191 11.26 5.41 -22.75
C HIS A 191 12.06 4.13 -22.59
N THR A 192 11.44 2.98 -22.81
CA THR A 192 12.18 1.77 -23.11
C THR A 192 12.96 2.11 -24.37
N PRO A 193 14.29 2.09 -24.34
CA PRO A 193 15.04 2.30 -25.57
C PRO A 193 14.46 1.33 -26.59
N SER A 194 14.09 1.86 -27.76
CA SER A 194 13.56 1.09 -28.88
C SER A 194 14.37 -0.21 -28.97
N PRO A 195 13.74 -1.38 -28.97
CA PRO A 195 14.48 -2.63 -29.02
C PRO A 195 15.41 -2.57 -30.23
N ASP A 196 16.70 -2.74 -29.95
CA ASP A 196 17.75 -2.71 -30.98
C ASP A 196 17.33 -3.66 -32.12
N PRO A 197 17.06 -3.14 -33.33
CA PRO A 197 16.57 -3.95 -34.44
C PRO A 197 17.49 -5.14 -34.78
N ILE A 198 18.79 -5.03 -34.40
CA ILE A 198 19.77 -6.11 -34.54
C ILE A 198 19.55 -7.24 -33.52
N ARG A 199 19.03 -6.93 -32.32
CA ARG A 199 18.73 -7.94 -31.30
C ARG A 199 17.44 -8.73 -31.61
N GLU A 200 16.44 -8.10 -32.22
CA GLU A 200 15.22 -8.77 -32.65
C GLU A 200 15.46 -9.70 -33.85
N SER A 201 16.29 -9.28 -34.79
CA SER A 201 16.64 -10.11 -35.95
C SER A 201 17.40 -11.40 -35.55
N ARG A 202 18.22 -11.34 -34.49
CA ARG A 202 18.92 -12.51 -33.92
C ARG A 202 17.99 -13.46 -33.16
N LYS A 203 16.95 -12.96 -32.48
CA LYS A 203 15.94 -13.81 -31.82
C LYS A 203 15.06 -14.52 -32.86
N ARG A 204 14.63 -13.84 -33.94
CA ARG A 204 13.83 -14.46 -35.00
C ARG A 204 14.62 -15.54 -35.76
N ARG A 205 15.92 -15.37 -36.00
CA ARG A 205 16.76 -16.40 -36.64
C ARG A 205 17.01 -17.64 -35.77
N LYS A 206 16.92 -17.55 -34.44
CA LYS A 206 16.98 -18.70 -33.54
C LYS A 206 15.67 -19.50 -33.49
N PHE A 207 14.53 -18.85 -33.63
CA PHE A 207 13.22 -19.51 -33.61
C PHE A 207 12.95 -20.33 -34.91
N LEU A 208 13.47 -19.90 -36.05
CA LEU A 208 13.32 -20.59 -37.33
C LEU A 208 14.26 -21.79 -37.54
N ARG A 209 15.09 -22.14 -36.54
CA ARG A 209 15.95 -23.33 -36.61
C ARG A 209 15.40 -24.57 -35.89
N TRP A 210 14.16 -24.50 -35.38
CA TRP A 210 13.49 -25.59 -34.67
C TRP A 210 12.17 -26.02 -35.33
N TRP A 211 11.99 -25.65 -36.61
CA TRP A 211 10.94 -26.21 -37.48
C TRP A 211 11.58 -26.78 -38.75
#